data_c569ff4bfcd035e1eb5be2b06a6988e6
#
_entry.id   c569ff4bfcd035e1eb5be2b06a6988e6
#
_cell.length_a   1.000
_cell.length_b   1.000
_cell.length_c   1.000
_cell.angle_alpha   90.00
_cell.angle_beta   90.00
_cell.angle_gamma   90.00
#
_symmetry.space_group_name_H-M   'P 1'
#
loop_
_entity.id
_entity.type
_entity.pdbx_description
1 polymer ?
#
loop_
_entity_poly.entity_id
_entity_poly.type
_entity_poly.pdbx_seq_one_letter_code
_entity_poly.pdbx_strand_id
1 'polypeptide(L)'
;MGLILCATRGGEASYRTQQAAIALAKDQSDEIVFLYIIDLSFLNKTAAPIVVNIENELEQMGRFFLLMAKERATEQGVEVHTITRKGLVQEEIINAVLDEGATQVVLGRPAGELSAFQTSSLQTFADEIERETKAITILV
;
A
#
# COMPACT_ATOMS: atom_id res chain seq x y z
N MET A 1 -0.33 13.44 -16.83
CA MET A 1 -0.29 12.06 -16.37
C MET A 1 0.19 12.00 -14.96
N GLY A 2 -0.49 11.20 -14.15
CA GLY A 2 -0.18 11.06 -12.75
C GLY A 2 0.30 9.66 -12.41
N LEU A 3 0.68 9.50 -11.15
CA LEU A 3 1.08 8.23 -10.59
C LEU A 3 0.23 7.96 -9.35
N ILE A 4 -0.38 6.79 -9.31
CA ILE A 4 -1.20 6.36 -8.18
C ILE A 4 -0.38 5.38 -7.36
N LEU A 5 -0.23 5.65 -6.06
CA LEU A 5 0.40 4.72 -5.14
C LEU A 5 -0.69 3.96 -4.41
N CYS A 6 -0.61 2.65 -4.42
CA CYS A 6 -1.58 1.78 -3.75
C CYS A 6 -0.83 0.87 -2.77
N ALA A 7 -1.05 1.09 -1.49
CA ALA A 7 -0.49 0.21 -0.47
C ALA A 7 -1.29 -1.08 -0.43
N THR A 8 -0.62 -2.22 -0.48
CA THR A 8 -1.27 -3.52 -0.51
C THR A 8 -0.67 -4.48 0.50
N ARG A 9 -1.51 -5.39 0.98
CA ARG A 9 -1.09 -6.41 1.95
C ARG A 9 -1.72 -7.72 1.55
N GLY A 10 -1.86 -8.53 1.20
CA GLY A 10 -2.58 -9.74 0.91
C GLY A 10 -4.00 -9.77 1.48
N GLY A 11 -4.78 -10.68 0.99
CA GLY A 11 -6.14 -10.89 1.44
C GLY A 11 -7.17 -10.19 0.59
N GLU A 12 -8.43 -10.47 0.91
CA GLU A 12 -9.56 -10.02 0.12
C GLU A 12 -9.75 -8.50 0.14
N ALA A 13 -9.50 -7.89 1.29
CA ALA A 13 -9.62 -6.43 1.41
C ALA A 13 -8.60 -5.72 0.52
N SER A 14 -7.38 -6.25 0.46
CA SER A 14 -6.36 -5.69 -0.43
C SER A 14 -6.71 -5.88 -1.90
N TYR A 15 -7.35 -7.00 -2.24
CA TYR A 15 -7.81 -7.23 -3.60
C TYR A 15 -8.78 -6.13 -4.04
N ARG A 16 -9.74 -5.77 -3.21
CA ARG A 16 -10.70 -4.70 -3.52
C ARG A 16 -10.00 -3.36 -3.68
N THR A 17 -9.03 -3.08 -2.83
CA THR A 17 -8.25 -1.86 -2.91
C THR A 17 -7.47 -1.79 -4.22
N GLN A 18 -6.85 -2.90 -4.61
CA GLN A 18 -6.13 -3.00 -5.88
C GLN A 18 -7.07 -2.77 -7.07
N GLN A 19 -8.25 -3.37 -7.05
CA GLN A 19 -9.22 -3.20 -8.13
C GLN A 19 -9.66 -1.74 -8.26
N ALA A 20 -9.87 -1.06 -7.14
CA ALA A 20 -10.23 0.35 -7.16
C ALA A 20 -9.10 1.21 -7.75
N ALA A 21 -7.86 0.92 -7.37
CA ALA A 21 -6.70 1.64 -7.90
C ALA A 21 -6.54 1.40 -9.40
N ILE A 22 -6.72 0.17 -9.83
CA ILE A 22 -6.62 -0.19 -11.26
C ILE A 22 -7.70 0.52 -12.07
N ALA A 23 -8.94 0.52 -11.57
CA ALA A 23 -10.04 1.20 -12.26
C ALA A 23 -9.77 2.70 -12.38
N LEU A 24 -9.27 3.31 -11.32
CA LEU A 24 -8.94 4.73 -11.32
C LEU A 24 -7.82 5.05 -12.30
N ALA A 25 -6.76 4.24 -12.30
CA ALA A 25 -5.64 4.42 -13.22
C ALA A 25 -6.07 4.27 -14.67
N LYS A 26 -6.91 3.28 -14.94
CA LYS A 26 -7.42 3.06 -16.29
C LYS A 26 -8.25 4.23 -16.76
N ASP A 27 -9.12 4.75 -15.89
CA ASP A 27 -9.99 5.87 -16.20
C ASP A 27 -9.22 7.16 -16.47
N GLN A 28 -8.14 7.39 -15.73
CA GLN A 28 -7.33 8.60 -15.81
C GLN A 28 -6.13 8.47 -16.74
N SER A 29 -5.85 7.28 -17.26
CA SER A 29 -4.64 6.97 -18.03
C SER A 29 -3.37 7.23 -17.21
N ASP A 30 -3.41 6.88 -15.94
CA ASP A 30 -2.29 7.02 -15.01
C ASP A 30 -1.56 5.70 -14.82
N GLU A 31 -0.34 5.77 -14.26
CA GLU A 31 0.43 4.61 -13.86
C GLU A 31 0.13 4.27 -12.39
N ILE A 32 0.39 3.03 -12.01
CA ILE A 32 0.25 2.57 -10.61
C ILE A 32 1.60 2.11 -10.08
N VAL A 33 1.85 2.43 -8.81
CA VAL A 33 2.89 1.77 -8.03
C VAL A 33 2.19 1.02 -6.90
N PHE A 34 2.37 -0.30 -6.84
CA PHE A 34 1.91 -1.08 -5.70
C PHE A 34 3.03 -1.15 -4.67
N LEU A 35 2.71 -0.84 -3.44
CA LEU A 35 3.66 -0.78 -2.33
C LEU A 35 3.33 -1.84 -1.29
N TYR A 36 4.33 -2.64 -0.93
CA TYR A 36 4.24 -3.59 0.18
C TYR A 36 5.23 -3.17 1.24
N ILE A 37 4.76 -3.07 2.50
CA ILE A 37 5.60 -2.62 3.59
C ILE A 37 5.80 -3.76 4.58
N ILE A 38 7.07 -4.02 4.92
CA ILE A 38 7.44 -4.97 5.93
C ILE A 38 7.64 -4.19 7.23
N ASP A 39 6.68 -4.31 8.14
CA ASP A 39 6.71 -3.64 9.43
C ASP A 39 6.93 -4.69 10.52
N LEU A 40 8.12 -4.68 11.11
CA LEU A 40 8.50 -5.65 12.13
C LEU A 40 8.33 -5.11 13.55
N SER A 41 7.68 -3.97 13.70
CA SER A 41 7.51 -3.35 15.02
C SER A 41 6.79 -4.24 16.02
N PHE A 42 5.90 -5.14 15.53
CA PHE A 42 5.19 -6.08 16.39
C PHE A 42 6.12 -7.15 17.00
N LEU A 43 7.35 -7.29 16.51
CA LEU A 43 8.31 -8.26 16.99
C LEU A 43 9.23 -7.71 18.08
N ASN A 44 8.81 -6.66 18.72
CA ASN A 44 9.59 -6.00 19.76
C ASN A 44 10.13 -7.02 20.79
N LYS A 45 11.44 -6.98 21.07
CA LYS A 45 12.14 -7.84 22.01
C LYS A 45 12.23 -9.32 21.60
N THR A 46 11.97 -9.64 20.35
CA THR A 46 12.13 -11.00 19.85
C THR A 46 13.60 -11.28 19.52
N ALA A 47 14.05 -12.53 19.70
CA ALA A 47 15.42 -12.91 19.37
C ALA A 47 15.75 -12.69 17.90
N ALA A 48 16.94 -12.19 17.63
CA ALA A 48 17.36 -11.81 16.28
C ALA A 48 17.19 -12.90 15.20
N PRO A 49 17.55 -14.19 15.48
CA PRO A 49 17.33 -15.23 14.46
C PRO A 49 15.87 -15.41 14.05
N ILE A 50 14.94 -15.26 15.00
CA ILE A 50 13.52 -15.37 14.71
C ILE A 50 13.07 -14.17 13.87
N VAL A 51 13.55 -12.97 14.20
CA VAL A 51 13.23 -11.76 13.43
C VAL A 51 13.66 -11.91 11.97
N VAL A 52 14.87 -12.39 11.73
CA VAL A 52 15.39 -12.59 10.37
C VAL A 52 14.52 -13.58 9.60
N ASN A 53 14.12 -14.68 10.21
CA ASN A 53 13.28 -15.67 9.55
C ASN A 53 11.92 -15.10 9.18
N ILE A 54 11.30 -14.35 10.09
CA ILE A 54 9.99 -13.73 9.83
C ILE A 54 10.11 -12.68 8.74
N GLU A 55 11.17 -11.88 8.76
CA GLU A 55 11.41 -10.88 7.72
C GLU A 55 11.50 -11.54 6.35
N ASN A 56 12.26 -12.63 6.24
CA ASN A 56 12.39 -13.35 4.97
C ASN A 56 11.05 -13.89 4.49
N GLU A 57 10.24 -14.42 5.39
CA GLU A 57 8.90 -14.92 5.06
C GLU A 57 8.02 -13.79 4.55
N LEU A 58 8.04 -12.64 5.21
CA LEU A 58 7.26 -11.49 4.81
C LEU A 58 7.71 -10.96 3.45
N GLU A 59 9.01 -10.97 3.19
CA GLU A 59 9.52 -10.57 1.88
C GLU A 59 9.00 -11.47 0.77
N GLN A 60 8.99 -12.77 0.98
CA GLN A 60 8.49 -13.71 -0.02
C GLN A 60 7.00 -13.55 -0.24
N MET A 61 6.24 -13.39 0.84
CA MET A 61 4.81 -13.12 0.74
C MET A 61 4.55 -11.84 -0.05
N GLY A 62 5.32 -10.80 0.26
CA GLY A 62 5.18 -9.52 -0.42
C GLY A 62 5.44 -9.62 -1.91
N ARG A 63 6.47 -10.36 -2.31
CA ARG A 63 6.76 -10.58 -3.72
C ARG A 63 5.60 -11.25 -4.43
N PHE A 64 4.99 -12.24 -3.78
CA PHE A 64 3.85 -12.93 -4.34
C PHE A 64 2.65 -11.99 -4.50
N PHE A 65 2.32 -11.25 -3.46
CA PHE A 65 1.20 -10.31 -3.49
C PHE A 65 1.41 -9.22 -4.54
N LEU A 66 2.62 -8.69 -4.62
CA LEU A 66 2.94 -7.66 -5.61
C LEU A 66 2.89 -8.19 -7.03
N LEU A 67 3.36 -9.42 -7.24
CA LEU A 67 3.28 -10.04 -8.56
C LEU A 67 1.84 -10.22 -9.00
N MET A 68 0.97 -10.68 -8.10
CA MET A 68 -0.44 -10.85 -8.42
C MET A 68 -1.10 -9.52 -8.75
N ALA A 69 -0.80 -8.48 -7.97
CA ALA A 69 -1.33 -7.14 -8.23
C ALA A 69 -0.87 -6.61 -9.58
N LYS A 70 0.41 -6.83 -9.88
CA LYS A 70 1.00 -6.41 -11.15
C LYS A 70 0.32 -7.11 -12.32
N GLU A 71 0.09 -8.40 -12.21
CA GLU A 71 -0.59 -9.14 -13.27
C GLU A 71 -2.00 -8.62 -13.52
N ARG A 72 -2.74 -8.34 -12.46
CA ARG A 72 -4.09 -7.80 -12.59
C ARG A 72 -4.10 -6.45 -13.31
N ALA A 73 -3.17 -5.58 -12.95
CA ALA A 73 -3.07 -4.26 -13.58
C ALA A 73 -2.65 -4.39 -15.05
N THR A 74 -1.68 -5.23 -15.32
CA THR A 74 -1.18 -5.45 -16.67
C THR A 74 -2.28 -6.01 -17.59
N GLU A 75 -3.09 -6.93 -17.09
CA GLU A 75 -4.22 -7.47 -17.84
C GLU A 75 -5.24 -6.41 -18.21
N GLN A 76 -5.34 -5.36 -17.40
CA GLN A 76 -6.24 -4.25 -17.67
C GLN A 76 -5.61 -3.15 -18.53
N GLY A 77 -4.37 -3.37 -18.97
CA GLY A 77 -3.67 -2.40 -19.80
C GLY A 77 -3.10 -1.21 -19.03
N VAL A 78 -2.91 -1.36 -17.72
CA VAL A 78 -2.38 -0.29 -16.86
C VAL A 78 -0.89 -0.52 -16.67
N GLU A 79 -0.10 0.53 -16.83
CA GLU A 79 1.33 0.47 -16.56
C GLU A 79 1.57 0.43 -15.05
N VAL A 80 2.40 -0.49 -14.58
CA VAL A 80 2.51 -0.78 -13.15
C VAL A 80 3.95 -1.06 -12.74
N HIS A 81 4.30 -0.54 -11.57
CA HIS A 81 5.56 -0.85 -10.89
C HIS A 81 5.23 -1.40 -9.51
N THR A 82 6.18 -2.12 -8.92
CA THR A 82 6.03 -2.65 -7.58
C THR A 82 7.24 -2.28 -6.75
N ILE A 83 7.02 -1.91 -5.49
CA ILE A 83 8.11 -1.59 -4.56
C ILE A 83 7.84 -2.22 -3.20
N THR A 84 8.90 -2.59 -2.51
CA THR A 84 8.85 -3.10 -1.13
C THR A 84 9.69 -2.18 -0.26
N ARG A 85 9.17 -1.80 0.90
CA ARG A 85 9.89 -0.97 1.85
C ARG A 85 9.81 -1.62 3.23
N LYS A 86 10.77 -1.29 4.08
CA LYS A 86 10.82 -1.78 5.45
C LYS A 86 10.74 -0.60 6.40
N GLY A 87 9.93 -0.70 7.43
CA GLY A 87 9.79 0.35 8.43
C GLY A 87 8.36 0.43 8.94
N LEU A 88 8.03 1.54 9.55
CA LEU A 88 6.68 1.77 10.06
C LEU A 88 5.76 2.12 8.91
N VAL A 89 4.59 1.48 8.88
CA VAL A 89 3.68 1.57 7.74
C VAL A 89 3.38 3.01 7.35
N GLN A 90 2.98 3.85 8.29
CA GLN A 90 2.57 5.21 7.97
C GLN A 90 3.73 6.04 7.45
N GLU A 91 4.89 5.95 8.11
CA GLU A 91 6.07 6.69 7.68
C GLU A 91 6.52 6.27 6.29
N GLU A 92 6.53 4.96 6.03
CA GLU A 92 7.01 4.43 4.76
C GLU A 92 6.06 4.74 3.61
N ILE A 93 4.76 4.81 3.87
CA ILE A 93 3.81 5.24 2.85
C ILE A 93 4.10 6.70 2.45
N ILE A 94 4.27 7.58 3.42
CA ILE A 94 4.57 8.99 3.15
C ILE A 94 5.89 9.12 2.39
N ASN A 95 6.92 8.40 2.84
CA ASN A 95 8.21 8.42 2.17
C ASN A 95 8.11 7.92 0.73
N ALA A 96 7.34 6.86 0.51
CA ALA A 96 7.15 6.33 -0.83
C ALA A 96 6.41 7.32 -1.74
N VAL A 97 5.39 8.00 -1.22
CA VAL A 97 4.68 9.02 -1.99
C VAL A 97 5.65 10.11 -2.46
N LEU A 98 6.52 10.55 -1.56
CA LEU A 98 7.49 11.59 -1.88
C LEU A 98 8.55 11.08 -2.86
N ASP A 99 9.08 9.88 -2.60
CA ASP A 99 10.16 9.32 -3.44
C ASP A 99 9.69 8.97 -4.85
N GLU A 100 8.47 8.46 -4.97
CA GLU A 100 7.92 8.06 -6.27
C GLU A 100 7.23 9.22 -7.01
N GLY A 101 6.95 10.29 -6.32
CA GLY A 101 6.23 11.41 -6.92
C GLY A 101 4.76 11.11 -7.19
N ALA A 102 4.13 10.31 -6.34
CA ALA A 102 2.73 9.96 -6.52
C ALA A 102 1.83 11.18 -6.35
N THR A 103 0.82 11.28 -7.21
CA THR A 103 -0.16 12.34 -7.15
C THR A 103 -1.43 11.95 -6.42
N GLN A 104 -1.67 10.64 -6.32
CA GLN A 104 -2.81 10.08 -5.61
C GLN A 104 -2.38 8.85 -4.84
N VAL A 105 -3.02 8.61 -3.69
CA VAL A 105 -2.76 7.45 -2.85
C VAL A 105 -4.09 6.74 -2.61
N VAL A 106 -4.12 5.45 -2.87
CA VAL A 106 -5.31 4.63 -2.61
C VAL A 106 -5.03 3.72 -1.42
N LEU A 107 -5.83 3.84 -0.38
CA LEU A 107 -5.72 3.05 0.84
C LEU A 107 -7.02 2.29 1.09
N GLY A 108 -6.89 1.05 1.52
CA GLY A 108 -8.04 0.22 1.85
C GLY A 108 -8.54 0.47 3.26
N ARG A 109 -9.85 0.51 3.42
CA ARG A 109 -10.47 0.60 4.74
C ARG A 109 -10.42 -0.75 5.42
N PRO A 110 -10.15 -0.78 6.73
CA PRO A 110 -10.19 -2.04 7.44
C PRO A 110 -11.62 -2.58 7.46
N ALA A 111 -11.71 -3.92 7.45
CA ALA A 111 -13.00 -4.62 7.55
C ALA A 111 -13.14 -5.18 8.97
N GLY A 112 -14.36 -5.25 9.49
CA GLY A 112 -14.65 -5.89 10.75
C GLY A 112 -15.26 -4.97 11.79
N GLU A 113 -15.40 -5.49 13.01
CA GLU A 113 -16.09 -4.81 14.10
C GLU A 113 -15.42 -3.54 14.59
N LEU A 114 -14.11 -3.44 14.41
CA LEU A 114 -13.34 -2.28 14.83
C LEU A 114 -13.24 -1.22 13.73
N SER A 115 -13.99 -1.40 12.63
CA SER A 115 -13.86 -0.56 11.45
C SER A 115 -14.11 0.93 11.73
N ALA A 116 -15.07 1.26 12.60
CA ALA A 116 -15.39 2.65 12.88
C ALA A 116 -14.21 3.40 13.52
N PHE A 117 -13.58 2.78 14.51
CA PHE A 117 -12.42 3.35 15.18
C PHE A 117 -11.22 3.42 14.23
N GLN A 118 -10.98 2.32 13.51
CA GLN A 118 -9.88 2.25 12.56
C GLN A 118 -10.09 3.20 11.38
N THR A 119 -11.34 3.40 10.97
CA THR A 119 -11.66 4.35 9.91
C THR A 119 -11.34 5.77 10.33
N SER A 120 -11.60 6.13 11.58
CA SER A 120 -11.25 7.45 12.11
C SER A 120 -9.73 7.67 12.08
N SER A 121 -8.95 6.65 12.49
CA SER A 121 -7.48 6.71 12.43
C SER A 121 -7.00 6.79 10.98
N LEU A 122 -7.65 6.07 10.08
CA LEU A 122 -7.30 6.07 8.68
C LEU A 122 -7.56 7.44 8.04
N GLN A 123 -8.67 8.09 8.40
CA GLN A 123 -8.97 9.43 7.92
C GLN A 123 -7.92 10.43 8.40
N THR A 124 -7.50 10.33 9.66
CA THR A 124 -6.44 11.17 10.21
C THR A 124 -5.15 10.97 9.44
N PHE A 125 -4.81 9.73 9.12
CA PHE A 125 -3.62 9.43 8.32
C PHE A 125 -3.74 9.97 6.90
N ALA A 126 -4.91 9.84 6.29
CA ALA A 126 -5.15 10.39 4.95
C ALA A 126 -4.92 11.90 4.94
N ASP A 127 -5.43 12.60 5.95
CA ASP A 127 -5.23 14.04 6.08
C ASP A 127 -3.75 14.39 6.23
N GLU A 128 -3.01 13.56 6.98
CA GLU A 128 -1.58 13.75 7.15
C GLU A 128 -0.83 13.59 5.83
N ILE A 129 -1.17 12.57 5.05
CA ILE A 129 -0.57 12.35 3.73
C ILE A 129 -0.79 13.59 2.85
N GLU A 130 -2.00 14.07 2.78
CA GLU A 130 -2.33 15.23 1.95
C GLU A 130 -1.58 16.49 2.40
N ARG A 131 -1.45 16.67 3.71
CA ARG A 131 -0.74 17.81 4.26
C ARG A 131 0.75 17.76 3.95
N GLU A 132 1.37 16.59 4.06
CA GLU A 132 2.81 16.45 3.93
C GLU A 132 3.29 16.23 2.49
N THR A 133 2.47 15.63 1.65
CA THR A 133 2.89 15.26 0.30
C THR A 133 2.14 15.98 -0.80
N LYS A 134 1.00 16.55 -0.47
CA LYS A 134 0.04 17.18 -1.40
C LYS A 134 -0.64 16.19 -2.35
N ALA A 135 -0.39 14.90 -2.18
CA ALA A 135 -1.10 13.87 -2.93
C ALA A 135 -2.51 13.74 -2.38
N ILE A 136 -3.46 13.48 -3.26
CA ILE A 136 -4.86 13.24 -2.87
C ILE A 136 -4.97 11.80 -2.38
N THR A 137 -5.58 11.60 -1.22
CA THR A 137 -5.76 10.27 -0.65
C THR A 137 -7.20 9.80 -0.84
N ILE A 138 -7.34 8.60 -1.37
CA ILE A 138 -8.64 7.99 -1.65
C ILE A 138 -8.79 6.75 -0.77
N LEU A 139 -9.83 6.74 0.04
CA LEU A 139 -10.13 5.60 0.93
C LEU A 139 -11.19 4.72 0.28
N VAL A 140 -10.89 3.45 0.19
CA VAL A 140 -11.75 2.48 -0.51
C VAL A 140 -12.40 1.50 0.46
#